data_48edb47b0d8d63606b5fd6de3b23edc4
#
_entry.id   48edb47b0d8d63606b5fd6de3b23edc4
#
_cell.length_a   1.000
_cell.length_b   1.000
_cell.length_c   1.000
_cell.angle_alpha   90.00
_cell.angle_beta   90.00
_cell.angle_gamma   90.00
#
_symmetry.space_group_name_H-M   'P 1'
#
loop_
_entity.id
_entity.type
_entity.pdbx_description
1 polymer ?
#
loop_
_entity_poly.entity_id
_entity_poly.type
_entity_poly.pdbx_seq_one_letter_code
_entity_poly.pdbx_strand_id
1 'polypeptide(L)'
;MPLESFLIASPALVGDQLYVGTHTGLIVCVDWRKGEFVWKYEAPRKMPFHASAVVSEDLVIAGGHDKQVHAVQRSTGKIAWTFATRAKIECSGALIDQRFFVGSGDGNLYGIDIRTGMEIWKYNAGRDITAGIAIGEGCLVVGEDQQNGRLLCFS
;
A
#
# COMPACT_ATOMS: atom_id res chain seq x y z
N MET A 1 -10.14 21.99 0.78
CA MET A 1 -8.67 21.88 0.64
C MET A 1 -8.38 21.18 -0.68
N PRO A 2 -7.83 21.84 -1.68
CA PRO A 2 -7.50 21.22 -2.94
C PRO A 2 -6.21 20.38 -2.82
N LEU A 3 -6.23 19.16 -3.37
CA LEU A 3 -5.06 18.27 -3.46
C LEU A 3 -4.31 18.44 -4.78
N GLU A 4 -4.88 19.19 -5.73
CA GLU A 4 -4.33 19.39 -7.09
C GLU A 4 -3.90 18.09 -7.78
N SER A 5 -4.57 16.98 -7.46
CA SER A 5 -4.26 15.64 -7.94
C SER A 5 -5.50 14.78 -8.01
N PHE A 6 -5.49 13.82 -8.93
CA PHE A 6 -6.51 12.77 -8.95
C PHE A 6 -6.27 11.78 -7.79
N LEU A 7 -7.37 11.33 -7.19
CA LEU A 7 -7.38 10.29 -6.17
C LEU A 7 -8.06 9.05 -6.78
N ILE A 8 -7.33 7.97 -6.85
CA ILE A 8 -7.85 6.67 -7.33
C ILE A 8 -7.93 5.70 -6.14
N ALA A 9 -6.99 5.82 -5.21
CA ALA A 9 -6.94 5.02 -4.01
C ALA A 9 -8.04 5.41 -3.01
N SER A 10 -8.58 4.44 -2.30
CA SER A 10 -9.46 4.72 -1.16
C SER A 10 -8.66 5.28 0.01
N PRO A 11 -9.13 6.35 0.65
CA PRO A 11 -8.48 6.89 1.83
C PRO A 11 -8.66 5.97 3.04
N ALA A 12 -7.66 5.90 3.91
CA ALA A 12 -7.73 5.25 5.21
C ALA A 12 -7.97 6.30 6.30
N LEU A 13 -8.93 6.03 7.19
CA LEU A 13 -9.29 6.93 8.29
C LEU A 13 -8.93 6.30 9.62
N VAL A 14 -8.13 6.99 10.43
CA VAL A 14 -7.78 6.58 11.79
C VAL A 14 -7.91 7.79 12.72
N GLY A 15 -8.90 7.76 13.59
CA GLY A 15 -9.25 8.91 14.43
C GLY A 15 -9.62 10.13 13.59
N ASP A 16 -8.94 11.24 13.81
CA ASP A 16 -9.16 12.49 13.08
C ASP A 16 -8.21 12.65 11.87
N GLN A 17 -7.42 11.62 11.55
CA GLN A 17 -6.44 11.65 10.47
C GLN A 17 -6.85 10.75 9.31
N LEU A 18 -6.80 11.31 8.11
CA LEU A 18 -7.06 10.64 6.85
C LEU A 18 -5.76 10.53 6.07
N TYR A 19 -5.50 9.34 5.53
CA TYR A 19 -4.29 9.02 4.76
C TYR A 19 -4.67 8.58 3.36
N VAL A 20 -4.04 9.16 2.34
CA VAL A 20 -4.32 8.79 0.95
C VAL A 20 -3.10 8.98 0.05
N GLY A 21 -2.93 8.04 -0.88
CA GLY A 21 -2.00 8.17 -2.00
C GLY A 21 -2.60 8.98 -3.14
N THR A 22 -1.77 9.74 -3.86
CA THR A 22 -2.21 10.60 -4.97
C THR A 22 -1.62 10.14 -6.30
N HIS A 23 -2.24 10.57 -7.39
CA HIS A 23 -1.72 10.31 -8.75
C HIS A 23 -0.41 11.04 -9.04
N THR A 24 -0.08 12.08 -8.29
CA THR A 24 1.16 12.86 -8.43
C THR A 24 2.33 12.35 -7.57
N GLY A 25 2.17 11.18 -6.96
CA GLY A 25 3.25 10.54 -6.20
C GLY A 25 3.40 11.03 -4.77
N LEU A 26 2.34 11.56 -4.16
CA LEU A 26 2.31 11.93 -2.76
C LEU A 26 1.57 10.88 -1.93
N ILE A 27 2.01 10.68 -0.69
CA ILE A 27 1.17 10.17 0.39
C ILE A 27 0.91 11.34 1.33
N VAL A 28 -0.33 11.60 1.65
CA VAL A 28 -0.71 12.75 2.47
C VAL A 28 -1.47 12.31 3.72
N CYS A 29 -1.24 13.01 4.81
CA CYS A 29 -2.04 12.97 6.02
C CYS A 29 -2.80 14.28 6.17
N VAL A 30 -4.09 14.16 6.39
CA VAL A 30 -5.01 15.28 6.54
C VAL A 30 -5.75 15.16 7.87
N ASP A 31 -5.81 16.22 8.65
CA ASP A 31 -6.79 16.36 9.72
C ASP A 31 -8.14 16.71 9.03
N TRP A 32 -9.05 15.73 8.96
CA TRP A 32 -10.29 15.92 8.21
C TRP A 32 -11.28 16.86 8.92
N ARG A 33 -11.16 17.02 10.25
CA ARG A 33 -12.01 17.95 11.01
C ARG A 33 -11.62 19.40 10.76
N LYS A 34 -10.31 19.67 10.69
CA LYS A 34 -9.79 21.01 10.42
C LYS A 34 -9.69 21.31 8.92
N GLY A 35 -9.67 20.29 8.06
CA GLY A 35 -9.44 20.44 6.64
C GLY A 35 -8.00 20.89 6.31
N GLU A 36 -7.02 20.46 7.10
CA GLU A 36 -5.63 20.88 7.00
C GLU A 36 -4.70 19.67 6.77
N PHE A 37 -3.62 19.91 6.02
CA PHE A 37 -2.55 18.93 5.91
C PHE A 37 -1.77 18.85 7.22
N VAL A 38 -1.59 17.62 7.72
CA VAL A 38 -0.69 17.34 8.84
C VAL A 38 0.73 17.16 8.29
N TRP A 39 0.88 16.36 7.25
CA TRP A 39 2.14 16.18 6.52
C TRP A 39 1.89 15.68 5.09
N LYS A 40 2.93 15.81 4.26
CA LYS A 40 3.00 15.27 2.90
C LYS A 40 4.34 14.56 2.72
N TYR A 41 4.30 13.37 2.17
CA TYR A 41 5.47 12.64 1.69
C TYR A 41 5.45 12.64 0.17
N GLU A 42 6.53 13.03 -0.48
CA GLU A 42 6.69 12.96 -1.94
C GLU A 42 7.66 11.82 -2.27
N ALA A 43 7.18 10.84 -3.07
CA ALA A 43 8.03 9.76 -3.55
C ALA A 43 9.07 10.29 -4.54
N PRO A 44 10.34 9.83 -4.48
CA PRO A 44 11.43 10.38 -5.29
C PRO A 44 11.18 10.36 -6.80
N ARG A 45 10.43 9.36 -7.28
CA ARG A 45 10.09 9.21 -8.71
C ARG A 45 8.79 9.89 -9.10
N LYS A 46 8.03 10.43 -8.16
CA LYS A 46 6.73 11.10 -8.39
C LYS A 46 5.74 10.27 -9.23
N MET A 47 5.81 8.96 -9.10
CA MET A 47 4.90 8.04 -9.79
C MET A 47 3.64 7.82 -8.94
N PRO A 48 2.48 7.53 -9.58
CA PRO A 48 1.19 7.40 -8.89
C PRO A 48 1.18 6.36 -7.76
N PHE A 49 0.40 6.67 -6.70
CA PHE A 49 -0.09 5.71 -5.74
C PHE A 49 -1.56 5.41 -6.04
N HIS A 50 -1.84 4.25 -6.66
CA HIS A 50 -3.21 3.79 -6.92
C HIS A 50 -3.70 2.78 -5.88
N ALA A 51 -2.78 2.11 -5.20
CA ALA A 51 -3.09 1.23 -4.08
C ALA A 51 -3.54 2.03 -2.86
N SER A 52 -4.58 1.55 -2.18
CA SER A 52 -5.01 2.14 -0.91
C SER A 52 -3.94 1.95 0.16
N ALA A 53 -3.71 2.99 0.94
CA ALA A 53 -2.75 2.94 2.03
C ALA A 53 -3.27 2.05 3.18
N VAL A 54 -2.36 1.31 3.80
CA VAL A 54 -2.61 0.56 5.03
C VAL A 54 -1.93 1.31 6.18
N VAL A 55 -2.65 1.45 7.29
CA VAL A 55 -2.18 2.21 8.45
C VAL A 55 -2.01 1.27 9.63
N SER A 56 -0.79 1.24 10.17
CA SER A 56 -0.48 0.59 11.45
C SER A 56 -0.44 1.63 12.59
N GLU A 57 -0.01 1.23 13.77
CA GLU A 57 0.21 2.14 14.88
C GLU A 57 1.23 3.23 14.51
N ASP A 58 2.35 2.85 13.90
CA ASP A 58 3.49 3.74 13.64
C ASP A 58 3.70 4.11 12.16
N LEU A 59 3.12 3.36 11.23
CA LEU A 59 3.42 3.49 9.80
C LEU A 59 2.17 3.67 8.95
N VAL A 60 2.36 4.38 7.84
CA VAL A 60 1.46 4.40 6.67
C VAL A 60 2.21 3.75 5.52
N ILE A 61 1.63 2.70 4.93
CA ILE A 61 2.28 1.84 3.94
C ILE A 61 1.46 1.84 2.66
N ALA A 62 2.08 2.13 1.52
CA ALA A 62 1.41 2.11 0.23
C ALA A 62 2.34 1.61 -0.89
N GLY A 63 1.76 0.87 -1.84
CA GLY A 63 2.44 0.47 -3.07
C GLY A 63 2.33 1.52 -4.16
N GLY A 64 3.44 1.77 -4.87
CA GLY A 64 3.52 2.76 -5.93
C GLY A 64 3.75 2.18 -7.31
N HIS A 65 3.44 2.98 -8.34
CA HIS A 65 3.77 2.66 -9.72
C HIS A 65 5.28 2.73 -10.03
N ASP A 66 6.06 3.31 -9.13
CA ASP A 66 7.52 3.33 -9.19
C ASP A 66 8.18 1.98 -8.82
N LYS A 67 7.35 0.94 -8.66
CA LYS A 67 7.74 -0.43 -8.32
C LYS A 67 8.27 -0.57 -6.90
N GLN A 68 7.79 0.29 -6.00
CA GLN A 68 8.18 0.24 -4.59
C GLN A 68 6.97 0.26 -3.66
N VAL A 69 7.11 -0.43 -2.54
CA VAL A 69 6.32 -0.19 -1.35
C VAL A 69 7.02 0.91 -0.56
N HIS A 70 6.28 1.92 -0.16
CA HIS A 70 6.76 3.00 0.69
C HIS A 70 6.10 2.89 2.06
N ALA A 71 6.91 2.89 3.11
CA ALA A 71 6.44 3.02 4.47
C ALA A 71 6.95 4.32 5.07
N VAL A 72 6.03 5.16 5.51
CA VAL A 72 6.35 6.44 6.15
C VAL A 72 5.88 6.42 7.60
N GLN A 73 6.59 7.13 8.45
CA GLN A 73 6.21 7.30 9.85
C GLN A 73 4.87 8.03 9.92
N ARG A 74 3.89 7.42 10.57
CA ARG A 74 2.53 7.95 10.69
C ARG A 74 2.49 9.35 11.32
N SER A 75 3.35 9.60 12.30
CA SER A 75 3.39 10.87 13.03
C SER A 75 4.01 12.02 12.25
N THR A 76 4.94 11.76 11.33
CA THR A 76 5.78 12.79 10.70
C THR A 76 5.77 12.79 9.18
N GLY A 77 5.32 11.72 8.53
CA GLY A 77 5.43 11.52 7.09
C GLY A 77 6.85 11.26 6.59
N LYS A 78 7.83 11.10 7.48
CA LYS A 78 9.21 10.76 7.08
C LYS A 78 9.29 9.30 6.66
N ILE A 79 10.10 9.04 5.62
CA ILE A 79 10.33 7.67 5.16
C ILE A 79 10.96 6.82 6.26
N ALA A 80 10.38 5.65 6.50
CA ALA A 80 10.95 4.63 7.37
C ALA A 80 11.74 3.61 6.57
N TRP A 81 11.13 3.07 5.51
CA TRP A 81 11.76 2.14 4.59
C TRP A 81 11.04 2.10 3.23
N THR A 82 11.71 1.56 2.23
CA THR A 82 11.12 1.19 0.95
C THR A 82 11.46 -0.26 0.63
N PHE A 83 10.57 -0.95 -0.11
CA PHE A 83 10.78 -2.30 -0.59
C PHE A 83 10.54 -2.34 -2.09
N ALA A 84 11.52 -2.82 -2.86
CA ALA A 84 11.46 -2.85 -4.32
C ALA A 84 10.83 -4.13 -4.86
N THR A 85 9.94 -3.99 -5.83
CA THR A 85 9.41 -5.06 -6.67
C THR A 85 9.91 -4.90 -8.10
N ARG A 86 9.56 -5.85 -9.00
CA ARG A 86 9.99 -5.78 -10.40
C ARG A 86 9.00 -5.06 -11.32
N ALA A 87 7.76 -4.84 -10.87
CA ALA A 87 6.72 -4.13 -11.61
C ALA A 87 5.91 -3.21 -10.69
N LYS A 88 5.04 -2.39 -11.27
CA LYS A 88 4.15 -1.49 -10.52
C LYS A 88 3.29 -2.25 -9.51
N ILE A 89 2.91 -1.56 -8.46
CA ILE A 89 2.04 -2.08 -7.41
C ILE A 89 0.71 -1.32 -7.49
N GLU A 90 -0.36 -2.05 -7.83
CA GLU A 90 -1.74 -1.55 -7.87
C GLU A 90 -2.60 -2.24 -6.80
N CYS A 91 -2.14 -3.39 -6.32
CA CYS A 91 -2.77 -4.15 -5.26
C CYS A 91 -2.77 -3.36 -3.95
N SER A 92 -3.96 -3.13 -3.39
CA SER A 92 -4.08 -2.65 -2.02
C SER A 92 -3.70 -3.78 -1.07
N GLY A 93 -2.61 -3.56 -0.33
CA GLY A 93 -2.07 -4.56 0.58
C GLY A 93 -2.93 -4.73 1.83
N ALA A 94 -2.53 -5.66 2.66
CA ALA A 94 -3.17 -5.95 3.93
C ALA A 94 -2.15 -6.22 5.02
N LEU A 95 -2.51 -5.91 6.28
CA LEU A 95 -1.66 -6.03 7.43
C LEU A 95 -2.23 -7.07 8.42
N ILE A 96 -1.38 -8.01 8.82
CA ILE A 96 -1.66 -8.93 9.95
C ILE A 96 -0.50 -8.81 10.93
N ASP A 97 -0.78 -8.37 12.13
CA ASP A 97 0.25 -8.13 13.17
C ASP A 97 1.35 -7.21 12.64
N GLN A 98 2.56 -7.74 12.51
CA GLN A 98 3.74 -7.03 11.99
C GLN A 98 4.10 -7.41 10.54
N ARG A 99 3.16 -8.03 9.81
CA ARG A 99 3.38 -8.53 8.44
C ARG A 99 2.47 -7.83 7.47
N PHE A 100 3.06 -7.14 6.51
CA PHE A 100 2.35 -6.50 5.40
C PHE A 100 2.42 -7.39 4.16
N PHE A 101 1.27 -7.67 3.58
CA PHE A 101 1.16 -8.47 2.35
C PHE A 101 0.73 -7.58 1.20
N VAL A 102 1.38 -7.76 0.03
CA VAL A 102 1.08 -6.97 -1.17
C VAL A 102 1.37 -7.75 -2.44
N GLY A 103 0.48 -7.65 -3.41
CA GLY A 103 0.68 -8.18 -4.76
C GLY A 103 1.33 -7.15 -5.69
N SER A 104 2.06 -7.64 -6.68
CA SER A 104 2.71 -6.81 -7.69
C SER A 104 2.40 -7.31 -9.10
N GLY A 105 2.48 -6.41 -10.09
CA GLY A 105 2.43 -6.75 -11.51
C GLY A 105 3.59 -7.61 -12.00
N ASP A 106 4.54 -7.97 -11.13
CA ASP A 106 5.57 -8.96 -11.45
C ASP A 106 5.14 -10.40 -11.17
N GLY A 107 3.89 -10.60 -10.78
CA GLY A 107 3.31 -11.91 -10.51
C GLY A 107 3.64 -12.48 -9.14
N ASN A 108 4.19 -11.70 -8.24
CA ASN A 108 4.51 -12.15 -6.90
C ASN A 108 3.60 -11.49 -5.84
N LEU A 109 3.27 -12.29 -4.86
CA LEU A 109 2.72 -11.84 -3.59
C LEU A 109 3.87 -11.82 -2.58
N TYR A 110 4.07 -10.68 -1.94
CA TYR A 110 5.15 -10.44 -0.98
C TYR A 110 4.60 -10.32 0.42
N GLY A 111 5.28 -10.94 1.39
CA GLY A 111 5.12 -10.68 2.81
C GLY A 111 6.34 -9.93 3.35
N ILE A 112 6.13 -8.80 3.99
CA ILE A 112 7.17 -7.87 4.45
C ILE A 112 7.00 -7.65 5.95
N ASP A 113 8.07 -7.79 6.72
CA ASP A 113 8.09 -7.36 8.13
C ASP A 113 8.06 -5.83 8.17
N ILE A 114 7.01 -5.24 8.77
CA ILE A 114 6.83 -3.79 8.76
C ILE A 114 7.86 -3.03 9.60
N ARG A 115 8.51 -3.66 10.57
CA ARG A 115 9.54 -3.04 11.41
C ARG A 115 10.85 -2.85 10.67
N THR A 116 11.17 -3.77 9.75
CA THR A 116 12.46 -3.79 9.04
C THR A 116 12.35 -3.44 7.57
N GLY A 117 11.16 -3.58 6.96
CA GLY A 117 10.97 -3.46 5.52
C GLY A 117 11.54 -4.63 4.71
N MET A 118 11.90 -5.75 5.37
CA MET A 118 12.50 -6.91 4.72
C MET A 118 11.46 -7.94 4.30
N GLU A 119 11.71 -8.60 3.16
CA GLU A 119 10.92 -9.76 2.72
C GLU A 119 11.05 -10.90 3.74
N ILE A 120 9.91 -11.41 4.20
CA ILE A 120 9.84 -12.58 5.09
C ILE A 120 9.13 -13.75 4.42
N TRP A 121 8.40 -13.49 3.34
CA TRP A 121 7.68 -14.51 2.60
C TRP A 121 7.40 -14.02 1.19
N LYS A 122 7.31 -14.97 0.26
CA LYS A 122 7.00 -14.70 -1.14
C LYS A 122 6.33 -15.89 -1.79
N TYR A 123 5.32 -15.62 -2.60
CA TYR A 123 4.67 -16.60 -3.44
C TYR A 123 4.62 -16.10 -4.89
N ASN A 124 5.03 -16.93 -5.84
CA ASN A 124 4.93 -16.61 -7.26
C ASN A 124 3.64 -17.21 -7.82
N ALA A 125 2.69 -16.34 -8.16
CA ALA A 125 1.44 -16.71 -8.82
C ALA A 125 1.64 -16.90 -10.33
N GLY A 126 2.73 -16.35 -10.88
CA GLY A 126 3.05 -16.38 -12.31
C GLY A 126 2.26 -15.39 -13.15
N ARG A 127 1.41 -14.56 -12.52
CA ARG A 127 0.56 -13.57 -13.18
C ARG A 127 0.39 -12.35 -12.30
N ASP A 128 0.08 -11.21 -12.93
CA ASP A 128 -0.12 -9.94 -12.26
C ASP A 128 -1.14 -10.06 -11.11
N ILE A 129 -0.81 -9.47 -9.97
CA ILE A 129 -1.67 -9.38 -8.81
C ILE A 129 -1.98 -7.89 -8.59
N THR A 130 -3.16 -7.47 -9.06
CA THR A 130 -3.62 -6.08 -8.99
C THR A 130 -4.79 -5.89 -8.03
N ALA A 131 -5.56 -6.96 -7.79
CA ALA A 131 -6.68 -6.96 -6.85
C ALA A 131 -6.21 -6.76 -5.41
N GLY A 132 -7.05 -6.11 -4.61
CA GLY A 132 -6.81 -5.96 -3.18
C GLY A 132 -6.80 -7.29 -2.45
N ILE A 133 -6.08 -7.34 -1.33
CA ILE A 133 -5.99 -8.51 -0.46
C ILE A 133 -7.08 -8.44 0.60
N ALA A 134 -7.80 -9.53 0.78
CA ALA A 134 -8.70 -9.72 1.91
C ALA A 134 -8.07 -10.64 2.96
N ILE A 135 -8.29 -10.32 4.23
CA ILE A 135 -7.85 -11.13 5.37
C ILE A 135 -9.02 -11.38 6.31
N GLY A 136 -9.20 -12.61 6.72
CA GLY A 136 -10.22 -13.02 7.68
C GLY A 136 -10.12 -14.50 8.01
N GLU A 137 -10.64 -14.90 9.18
CA GLU A 137 -10.70 -16.30 9.62
C GLU A 137 -9.39 -17.08 9.48
N GLY A 138 -8.24 -16.41 9.71
CA GLY A 138 -6.91 -17.01 9.57
C GLY A 138 -6.44 -17.20 8.14
N CYS A 139 -7.17 -16.68 7.14
CA CYS A 139 -6.83 -16.79 5.73
C CYS A 139 -6.48 -15.43 5.12
N LEU A 140 -5.53 -15.46 4.19
CA LEU A 140 -5.25 -14.37 3.26
C LEU A 140 -5.77 -14.80 1.89
N VAL A 141 -6.61 -13.97 1.26
CA VAL A 141 -7.21 -14.24 -0.04
C VAL A 141 -6.87 -13.13 -1.02
N VAL A 142 -6.44 -13.50 -2.22
CA VAL A 142 -6.11 -12.55 -3.29
C VAL A 142 -6.52 -13.13 -4.65
N GLY A 143 -6.94 -12.26 -5.57
CA GLY A 143 -7.29 -12.61 -6.95
C GLY A 143 -6.14 -12.35 -7.92
N GLU A 144 -5.99 -13.23 -8.92
CA GLU A 144 -5.11 -12.99 -10.08
C GLU A 144 -5.85 -12.15 -11.12
N ASP A 145 -5.15 -11.21 -11.75
CA ASP A 145 -5.70 -10.36 -12.81
C ASP A 145 -5.59 -11.04 -14.17
N GLN A 146 -6.64 -11.80 -14.53
CA GLN A 146 -6.77 -12.42 -15.85
C GLN A 146 -8.22 -12.87 -16.15
N GLN A 147 -8.51 -13.18 -17.41
CA GLN A 147 -9.85 -13.58 -17.87
C GLN A 147 -10.39 -14.85 -17.17
N ASN A 148 -9.50 -15.77 -16.76
CA ASN A 148 -9.83 -16.95 -15.96
C ASN A 148 -9.00 -16.94 -14.67
N GLY A 149 -9.00 -15.81 -13.96
CA GLY A 149 -8.23 -15.62 -12.75
C GLY A 149 -8.63 -16.56 -11.62
N ARG A 150 -7.65 -16.99 -10.84
CA ARG A 150 -7.87 -17.82 -9.65
C ARG A 150 -7.97 -16.93 -8.41
N LEU A 151 -8.74 -17.39 -7.45
CA LEU A 151 -8.62 -16.96 -6.07
C LEU A 151 -7.58 -17.83 -5.38
N LEU A 152 -6.55 -17.18 -4.83
CA LEU A 152 -5.52 -17.81 -4.03
C LEU A 152 -5.85 -17.59 -2.57
N CYS A 153 -5.84 -18.66 -1.79
CA CYS A 153 -6.08 -18.63 -0.34
C CYS A 153 -4.90 -19.26 0.37
N PHE A 154 -4.38 -18.54 1.37
CA PHE A 154 -3.27 -18.95 2.20
C PHE A 154 -3.72 -18.94 3.67
N SER A 155 -3.55 -20.05 4.36
CA SER A 155 -3.89 -20.23 5.78
C SER A 155 -2.63 -20.39 6.64
#